data_cee445ba9eaddfa99e05e1d1a61b8088
#
_entry.id   cee445ba9eaddfa99e05e1d1a61b8088
#
_cell.length_a   1.000
_cell.length_b   1.000
_cell.length_c   1.000
_cell.angle_alpha   90.00
_cell.angle_beta   90.00
_cell.angle_gamma   90.00
#
_symmetry.space_group_name_H-M   'P 1'
#
loop_
_entity.id
_entity.type
_entity.pdbx_description
1 polymer ?
#
loop_
_entity_poly.entity_id
_entity_poly.type
_entity_poly.pdbx_seq_one_letter_code
_entity_poly.pdbx_strand_id
1 'polypeptide(L)'
;NNYVTLIKKYGKEISISLFCVNPVKNIREYIDKCSSVIFFSATLSPINYYVNMLGGNDESYRVKLPSPFKKENLKTYLSTINIRYKYRKQTLPKVFNKIYTFINEEIGNYIVFCPSYEYMNQLAEECYKYNMNNFVLQVQSPNMTENEKVEFLQKFKENRNLIVLCVMGGMFSEGIDLPGEQLIGAVIIGVGYPKVDVENEIIKDFYGKDGYDYAYIYPGINKIQQGAGRVIRTESDKGRVLLIDDRYATDKYSSLIPREWYPINKY
;
A
#
# COMPACT_ATOMS: atom_id res chain seq x y z
N ASN A 1 24.92 -17.50 4.44
CA ASN A 1 24.19 -18.13 3.36
C ASN A 1 22.98 -17.26 3.00
N ASN A 2 22.84 -16.87 1.72
CA ASN A 2 21.76 -15.97 1.29
C ASN A 2 20.46 -16.73 0.98
N TYR A 3 20.44 -18.04 1.13
CA TYR A 3 19.32 -18.91 0.84
C TYR A 3 18.94 -19.78 2.02
N VAL A 4 17.65 -20.03 2.15
CA VAL A 4 17.06 -20.94 3.14
C VAL A 4 16.14 -21.93 2.41
N THR A 5 16.22 -23.21 2.78
CA THR A 5 15.28 -24.22 2.29
C THR A 5 14.01 -24.16 3.12
N LEU A 6 12.88 -23.88 2.47
CA LEU A 6 11.56 -23.93 3.09
C LEU A 6 10.89 -25.24 2.77
N ILE A 7 10.42 -25.93 3.80
CA ILE A 7 9.62 -27.15 3.69
C ILE A 7 8.23 -26.85 4.24
N LYS A 8 7.22 -26.89 3.37
CA LYS A 8 5.82 -26.66 3.73
C LYS A 8 5.03 -27.96 3.54
N LYS A 9 4.23 -28.34 4.55
CA LYS A 9 3.37 -29.53 4.49
C LYS A 9 1.91 -29.09 4.39
N TYR A 10 1.22 -29.57 3.36
CA TYR A 10 -0.19 -29.32 3.10
C TYR A 10 -0.94 -30.68 3.09
N GLY A 11 -1.42 -31.13 4.25
CA GLY A 11 -2.02 -32.47 4.37
C GLY A 11 -1.00 -33.58 4.06
N LYS A 12 -1.17 -34.28 2.93
CA LYS A 12 -0.25 -35.32 2.43
C LYS A 12 0.82 -34.80 1.48
N GLU A 13 0.70 -33.56 1.01
CA GLU A 13 1.64 -32.96 0.07
C GLU A 13 2.76 -32.24 0.84
N ILE A 14 3.98 -32.34 0.31
CA ILE A 14 5.16 -31.63 0.80
C ILE A 14 5.69 -30.73 -0.33
N SER A 15 5.78 -29.44 -0.06
CA SER A 15 6.44 -28.47 -0.94
C SER A 15 7.81 -28.14 -0.39
N ILE A 16 8.84 -28.23 -1.24
CA ILE A 16 10.21 -27.82 -0.90
C ILE A 16 10.59 -26.68 -1.85
N SER A 17 10.98 -25.54 -1.30
CA SER A 17 11.41 -24.36 -2.06
C SER A 17 12.71 -23.77 -1.53
N LEU A 18 13.52 -23.21 -2.42
CA LEU A 18 14.71 -22.47 -2.06
C LEU A 18 14.35 -20.97 -2.01
N PHE A 19 14.38 -20.39 -0.83
CA PHE A 19 14.05 -18.99 -0.60
C PHE A 19 15.32 -18.13 -0.55
N CYS A 20 15.42 -17.15 -1.45
CA CYS A 20 16.50 -16.16 -1.44
C CYS A 20 16.17 -15.04 -0.43
N VAL A 21 16.84 -15.05 0.70
CA VAL A 21 16.64 -14.04 1.75
C VAL A 21 17.30 -12.71 1.39
N ASN A 22 18.47 -12.78 0.74
CA ASN A 22 19.24 -11.60 0.33
C ASN A 22 19.73 -11.79 -1.13
N PRO A 23 19.16 -11.05 -2.10
CA PRO A 23 19.49 -11.20 -3.51
C PRO A 23 20.78 -10.46 -3.92
N VAL A 24 21.40 -9.68 -3.03
CA VAL A 24 22.52 -8.78 -3.34
C VAL A 24 23.64 -9.46 -4.08
N LYS A 25 24.09 -10.65 -3.62
CA LYS A 25 25.17 -11.38 -4.28
C LYS A 25 24.81 -11.73 -5.72
N ASN A 26 23.61 -12.21 -5.95
CA ASN A 26 23.15 -12.59 -7.29
C ASN A 26 23.07 -11.37 -8.22
N ILE A 27 22.54 -10.26 -7.70
CA ILE A 27 22.43 -9.01 -8.47
C ILE A 27 23.82 -8.49 -8.82
N ARG A 28 24.77 -8.50 -7.86
CA ARG A 28 26.14 -8.06 -8.07
C ARG A 28 26.87 -8.86 -9.17
N GLU A 29 26.64 -10.17 -9.26
CA GLU A 29 27.22 -11.01 -10.32
C GLU A 29 26.86 -10.53 -11.74
N TYR A 30 25.72 -9.82 -11.90
CA TYR A 30 25.31 -9.22 -13.18
C TYR A 30 25.78 -7.77 -13.30
N ILE A 31 25.65 -6.97 -12.23
CA ILE A 31 26.08 -5.57 -12.21
C ILE A 31 27.57 -5.47 -12.59
N ASP A 32 28.41 -6.32 -12.01
CA ASP A 32 29.87 -6.30 -12.19
C ASP A 32 30.31 -6.65 -13.64
N LYS A 33 29.39 -7.16 -14.45
CA LYS A 33 29.61 -7.41 -15.90
C LYS A 33 29.20 -6.25 -16.79
N CYS A 34 28.55 -5.23 -16.23
CA CYS A 34 28.02 -4.10 -16.97
C CYS A 34 28.93 -2.87 -16.81
N SER A 35 29.03 -2.05 -17.85
CA SER A 35 29.73 -0.76 -17.76
C SER A 35 29.01 0.22 -16.86
N SER A 36 27.68 0.17 -16.81
CA SER A 36 26.82 0.96 -15.91
C SER A 36 25.48 0.26 -15.74
N VAL A 37 24.84 0.50 -14.58
CA VAL A 37 23.49 -0.01 -14.28
C VAL A 37 22.67 1.11 -13.65
N ILE A 38 21.44 1.27 -14.12
CA ILE A 38 20.48 2.24 -13.59
C ILE A 38 19.24 1.51 -13.10
N PHE A 39 18.91 1.68 -11.81
CA PHE A 39 17.64 1.25 -11.24
C PHE A 39 16.73 2.46 -11.07
N PHE A 40 15.49 2.36 -11.50
CA PHE A 40 14.53 3.44 -11.34
C PHE A 40 13.13 2.91 -11.02
N SER A 41 12.41 3.64 -10.18
CA SER A 41 11.01 3.41 -9.85
C SER A 41 10.42 4.66 -9.20
N ALA A 42 9.12 4.79 -9.22
CA ALA A 42 8.41 5.84 -8.49
C ALA A 42 8.47 5.65 -6.95
N THR A 43 8.76 4.44 -6.47
CA THR A 43 8.67 4.05 -5.05
C THR A 43 9.97 3.49 -4.47
N LEU A 44 11.15 3.90 -4.97
CA LEU A 44 12.45 3.56 -4.35
C LEU A 44 12.65 4.36 -3.04
N SER A 45 11.75 4.18 -2.09
CA SER A 45 11.78 4.87 -0.80
C SER A 45 11.57 3.89 0.36
N PRO A 46 12.45 3.91 1.40
CA PRO A 46 13.63 4.77 1.53
C PRO A 46 14.78 4.33 0.62
N ILE A 47 15.48 5.30 0.02
CA ILE A 47 16.45 5.02 -1.04
C ILE A 47 17.61 4.14 -0.58
N ASN A 48 18.08 4.30 0.66
CA ASN A 48 19.18 3.50 1.19
C ASN A 48 18.83 2.01 1.35
N TYR A 49 17.57 1.71 1.67
CA TYR A 49 17.09 0.33 1.67
C TYR A 49 17.25 -0.31 0.29
N TYR A 50 16.84 0.40 -0.77
CA TYR A 50 16.98 -0.11 -2.13
C TYR A 50 18.42 -0.17 -2.62
N VAL A 51 19.26 0.81 -2.27
CA VAL A 51 20.70 0.74 -2.56
C VAL A 51 21.28 -0.55 -1.99
N ASN A 52 20.98 -0.85 -0.73
CA ASN A 52 21.46 -2.07 -0.07
C ASN A 52 20.90 -3.34 -0.74
N MET A 53 19.58 -3.38 -1.01
CA MET A 53 18.92 -4.57 -1.58
C MET A 53 19.27 -4.84 -3.04
N LEU A 54 19.65 -3.79 -3.79
CA LEU A 54 20.03 -3.89 -5.21
C LEU A 54 21.54 -4.01 -5.41
N GLY A 55 22.32 -4.21 -4.33
CA GLY A 55 23.75 -4.41 -4.41
C GLY A 55 24.59 -3.15 -4.64
N GLY A 56 24.02 -1.97 -4.38
CA GLY A 56 24.77 -0.73 -4.38
C GLY A 56 25.67 -0.57 -3.17
N ASN A 57 26.46 0.49 -3.15
CA ASN A 57 27.40 0.87 -2.09
C ASN A 57 27.31 2.37 -1.81
N ASP A 58 28.22 2.90 -0.99
CA ASP A 58 28.24 4.33 -0.63
C ASP A 58 28.59 5.23 -1.82
N GLU A 59 29.28 4.73 -2.83
CA GLU A 59 29.62 5.46 -4.06
C GLU A 59 28.47 5.47 -5.08
N SER A 60 27.41 4.67 -4.88
CA SER A 60 26.27 4.60 -5.77
C SER A 60 25.53 5.94 -5.81
N TYR A 61 25.33 6.49 -6.98
CA TYR A 61 24.55 7.72 -7.17
C TYR A 61 23.10 7.51 -6.78
N ARG A 62 22.54 8.49 -6.06
CA ARG A 62 21.15 8.50 -5.59
C ARG A 62 20.48 9.75 -6.09
N VAL A 63 19.45 9.55 -6.90
CA VAL A 63 18.68 10.68 -7.46
C VAL A 63 17.23 10.54 -7.03
N LYS A 64 16.67 11.58 -6.43
CA LYS A 64 15.25 11.70 -6.13
C LYS A 64 14.73 12.94 -6.86
N LEU A 65 13.93 12.70 -7.90
CA LEU A 65 13.27 13.76 -8.62
C LEU A 65 12.01 14.20 -7.85
N PRO A 66 11.66 15.50 -7.88
CA PRO A 66 10.40 15.97 -7.35
C PRO A 66 9.24 15.41 -8.15
N SER A 67 8.05 15.33 -7.54
CA SER A 67 6.83 15.00 -8.25
C SER A 67 6.58 16.05 -9.36
N PRO A 68 6.19 15.64 -10.58
CA PRO A 68 5.81 16.58 -11.64
C PRO A 68 4.46 17.25 -11.34
N PHE A 69 3.69 16.70 -10.41
CA PHE A 69 2.35 17.20 -10.08
C PHE A 69 2.42 18.32 -9.05
N LYS A 70 1.50 19.26 -9.15
CA LYS A 70 1.37 20.36 -8.19
C LYS A 70 0.95 19.82 -6.81
N LYS A 71 1.60 20.29 -5.75
CA LYS A 71 1.32 19.84 -4.38
C LYS A 71 -0.11 20.12 -3.93
N GLU A 72 -0.67 21.24 -4.35
CA GLU A 72 -2.04 21.64 -4.06
C GLU A 72 -3.11 20.72 -4.69
N ASN A 73 -2.72 19.91 -5.67
CA ASN A 73 -3.62 18.94 -6.31
C ASN A 73 -3.88 17.72 -5.42
N LEU A 74 -3.01 17.41 -4.46
CA LEU A 74 -3.19 16.30 -3.52
C LEU A 74 -3.38 16.82 -2.10
N LYS A 75 -4.56 16.60 -1.54
CA LYS A 75 -4.84 16.89 -0.12
C LYS A 75 -4.69 15.63 0.71
N THR A 76 -3.77 15.64 1.66
CA THR A 76 -3.55 14.48 2.55
C THR A 76 -4.06 14.77 3.95
N TYR A 77 -4.71 13.77 4.54
CA TYR A 77 -5.32 13.82 5.86
C TYR A 77 -4.87 12.63 6.72
N LEU A 78 -4.79 12.84 8.03
CA LEU A 78 -4.41 11.83 9.00
C LEU A 78 -5.42 11.72 10.13
N SER A 79 -5.94 10.53 10.34
CA SER A 79 -6.70 10.14 11.52
C SER A 79 -5.89 9.17 12.38
N THR A 80 -5.60 9.55 13.62
CA THR A 80 -4.74 8.80 14.54
C THR A 80 -5.51 7.72 15.32
N ILE A 81 -6.33 6.93 14.62
CA ILE A 81 -7.03 5.79 15.20
C ILE A 81 -6.07 4.59 15.23
N ASN A 82 -6.04 3.87 16.36
CA ASN A 82 -5.19 2.69 16.50
C ASN A 82 -5.77 1.50 15.72
N ILE A 83 -5.05 1.05 14.67
CA ILE A 83 -5.44 -0.05 13.76
C ILE A 83 -4.62 -1.34 14.02
N ARG A 84 -3.89 -1.43 15.13
CA ARG A 84 -3.20 -2.69 15.49
C ARG A 84 -4.21 -3.79 15.70
N TYR A 85 -3.85 -5.02 15.33
CA TYR A 85 -4.75 -6.18 15.25
C TYR A 85 -5.69 -6.30 16.45
N LYS A 86 -5.17 -6.21 17.68
CA LYS A 86 -5.95 -6.34 18.92
C LYS A 86 -7.01 -5.24 19.15
N TYR A 87 -6.90 -4.12 18.45
CA TYR A 87 -7.84 -2.98 18.61
C TYR A 87 -8.81 -2.85 17.44
N ARG A 88 -8.63 -3.57 16.33
CA ARG A 88 -9.39 -3.42 15.09
C ARG A 88 -10.90 -3.50 15.30
N LYS A 89 -11.36 -4.53 16.03
CA LYS A 89 -12.79 -4.71 16.31
C LYS A 89 -13.39 -3.53 17.08
N GLN A 90 -12.66 -3.05 18.10
CA GLN A 90 -13.11 -1.93 18.95
C GLN A 90 -13.13 -0.59 18.18
N THR A 91 -12.18 -0.40 17.27
CA THR A 91 -12.02 0.87 16.54
C THR A 91 -12.80 0.93 15.24
N LEU A 92 -13.33 -0.20 14.77
CA LEU A 92 -14.05 -0.30 13.48
C LEU A 92 -15.17 0.75 13.31
N PRO A 93 -16.07 0.99 14.30
CA PRO A 93 -17.10 2.01 14.15
C PRO A 93 -16.53 3.44 14.01
N LYS A 94 -15.41 3.72 14.69
CA LYS A 94 -14.72 5.02 14.56
C LYS A 94 -14.09 5.18 13.19
N VAL A 95 -13.49 4.11 12.66
CA VAL A 95 -12.93 4.09 11.31
C VAL A 95 -14.01 4.30 10.27
N PHE A 96 -15.13 3.57 10.37
CA PHE A 96 -16.28 3.75 9.50
C PHE A 96 -16.77 5.21 9.50
N ASN A 97 -16.99 5.80 10.67
CA ASN A 97 -17.44 7.18 10.78
C ASN A 97 -16.46 8.18 10.13
N LYS A 98 -15.15 7.96 10.28
CA LYS A 98 -14.14 8.80 9.62
C LYS A 98 -14.19 8.67 8.10
N ILE A 99 -14.32 7.46 7.59
CA ILE A 99 -14.47 7.21 6.15
C ILE A 99 -15.75 7.86 5.64
N TYR A 100 -16.87 7.62 6.31
CA TYR A 100 -18.18 8.15 5.93
C TYR A 100 -18.19 9.69 5.87
N THR A 101 -17.63 10.36 6.89
CA THR A 101 -17.48 11.82 6.88
C THR A 101 -16.60 12.26 5.69
N PHE A 102 -15.45 11.62 5.51
CA PHE A 102 -14.48 11.97 4.47
C PHE A 102 -15.05 11.89 3.05
N ILE A 103 -15.80 10.83 2.72
CA ILE A 103 -16.39 10.65 1.39
C ILE A 103 -17.60 11.56 1.16
N ASN A 104 -18.31 11.96 2.22
CA ASN A 104 -19.45 12.89 2.11
C ASN A 104 -19.02 14.36 1.96
N GLU A 105 -17.80 14.73 2.34
CA GLU A 105 -17.28 16.09 2.10
C GLU A 105 -17.09 16.40 0.61
N GLU A 106 -16.80 15.38 -0.19
CA GLU A 106 -16.63 15.50 -1.63
C GLU A 106 -17.11 14.21 -2.29
N ILE A 107 -18.28 14.24 -2.94
CA ILE A 107 -18.86 13.07 -3.58
C ILE A 107 -18.06 12.69 -4.81
N GLY A 108 -17.69 11.42 -4.92
CA GLY A 108 -16.92 10.88 -6.03
C GLY A 108 -16.55 9.42 -5.83
N ASN A 109 -15.65 8.93 -6.66
CA ASN A 109 -15.17 7.54 -6.57
C ASN A 109 -13.96 7.45 -5.64
N TYR A 110 -14.02 6.51 -4.71
CA TYR A 110 -12.97 6.26 -3.71
C TYR A 110 -12.56 4.79 -3.67
N ILE A 111 -11.27 4.57 -3.42
CA ILE A 111 -10.75 3.25 -3.03
C ILE A 111 -10.40 3.27 -1.54
N VAL A 112 -10.89 2.27 -0.80
CA VAL A 112 -10.58 2.05 0.61
C VAL A 112 -9.72 0.81 0.73
N PHE A 113 -8.44 0.99 1.02
CA PHE A 113 -7.48 -0.08 1.22
C PHE A 113 -7.53 -0.60 2.65
N CYS A 114 -7.95 -1.84 2.81
CA CYS A 114 -8.09 -2.53 4.07
C CYS A 114 -6.86 -3.39 4.40
N PRO A 115 -6.54 -3.61 5.69
CA PRO A 115 -5.36 -4.38 6.09
C PRO A 115 -5.51 -5.90 5.89
N SER A 116 -6.72 -6.42 5.69
CA SER A 116 -7.00 -7.83 5.43
C SER A 116 -8.42 -8.03 4.89
N TYR A 117 -8.70 -9.16 4.26
CA TYR A 117 -10.06 -9.55 3.83
C TYR A 117 -11.05 -9.60 5.00
N GLU A 118 -10.65 -10.14 6.15
CA GLU A 118 -11.48 -10.17 7.34
C GLU A 118 -11.92 -8.76 7.77
N TYR A 119 -10.97 -7.83 7.86
CA TYR A 119 -11.29 -6.45 8.21
C TYR A 119 -12.15 -5.74 7.16
N MET A 120 -11.87 -6.01 5.88
CA MET A 120 -12.65 -5.48 4.77
C MET A 120 -14.10 -5.93 4.83
N ASN A 121 -14.36 -7.21 5.10
CA ASN A 121 -15.71 -7.75 5.23
C ASN A 121 -16.44 -7.13 6.44
N GLN A 122 -15.78 -6.98 7.59
CA GLN A 122 -16.34 -6.30 8.76
C GLN A 122 -16.70 -4.84 8.45
N LEU A 123 -15.84 -4.13 7.70
CA LEU A 123 -16.13 -2.75 7.28
C LEU A 123 -17.31 -2.70 6.29
N ALA A 124 -17.40 -3.66 5.38
CA ALA A 124 -18.53 -3.76 4.46
C ALA A 124 -19.86 -3.97 5.20
N GLU A 125 -19.87 -4.81 6.25
CA GLU A 125 -21.04 -5.00 7.11
C GLU A 125 -21.47 -3.68 7.78
N GLU A 126 -20.51 -2.88 8.26
CA GLU A 126 -20.83 -1.55 8.80
C GLU A 126 -21.43 -0.64 7.72
N CYS A 127 -20.87 -0.61 6.51
CA CYS A 127 -21.42 0.16 5.39
C CYS A 127 -22.87 -0.23 5.06
N TYR A 128 -23.19 -1.52 5.05
CA TYR A 128 -24.55 -2.00 4.80
C TYR A 128 -25.54 -1.64 5.93
N LYS A 129 -25.11 -1.70 7.20
CA LYS A 129 -25.94 -1.32 8.35
C LYS A 129 -26.37 0.15 8.32
N TYR A 130 -25.46 1.03 7.92
CA TYR A 130 -25.70 2.47 7.90
C TYR A 130 -26.39 2.98 6.63
N ASN A 131 -26.76 2.06 5.72
CA ASN A 131 -27.52 2.36 4.50
C ASN A 131 -26.98 3.58 3.73
N MET A 132 -25.78 3.44 3.15
CA MET A 132 -25.07 4.51 2.45
C MET A 132 -25.72 4.85 1.10
N ASN A 133 -26.99 5.30 1.09
CA ASN A 133 -27.83 5.49 -0.10
C ASN A 133 -27.25 6.39 -1.19
N ASN A 134 -26.30 7.26 -0.83
CA ASN A 134 -25.67 8.18 -1.78
C ASN A 134 -24.49 7.53 -2.53
N PHE A 135 -24.13 6.30 -2.19
CA PHE A 135 -22.95 5.62 -2.72
C PHE A 135 -23.26 4.23 -3.24
N VAL A 136 -22.55 3.86 -4.30
CA VAL A 136 -22.49 2.48 -4.78
C VAL A 136 -21.32 1.78 -4.07
N LEU A 137 -21.60 0.78 -3.25
CA LEU A 137 -20.57 0.01 -2.56
C LEU A 137 -20.15 -1.20 -3.39
N GLN A 138 -18.87 -1.37 -3.60
CA GLN A 138 -18.28 -2.54 -4.22
C GLN A 138 -17.16 -3.12 -3.36
N VAL A 139 -17.18 -4.43 -3.15
CA VAL A 139 -16.22 -5.13 -2.29
C VAL A 139 -15.44 -6.13 -3.13
N GLN A 140 -14.13 -6.11 -3.01
CA GLN A 140 -13.24 -7.05 -3.69
C GLN A 140 -13.52 -8.48 -3.24
N SER A 141 -13.70 -9.40 -4.20
CA SER A 141 -13.72 -10.84 -3.92
C SER A 141 -12.30 -11.42 -3.94
N PRO A 142 -11.98 -12.42 -3.09
CA PRO A 142 -10.76 -13.19 -3.27
C PRO A 142 -10.82 -13.99 -4.58
N ASN A 143 -9.67 -14.20 -5.22
CA ASN A 143 -9.53 -15.05 -6.42
C ASN A 143 -10.38 -14.62 -7.64
N MET A 144 -10.56 -13.31 -7.84
CA MET A 144 -11.25 -12.79 -9.04
C MET A 144 -10.52 -13.22 -10.31
N THR A 145 -11.29 -13.68 -11.31
CA THR A 145 -10.79 -13.93 -12.67
C THR A 145 -10.43 -12.60 -13.36
N GLU A 146 -9.69 -12.67 -14.47
CA GLU A 146 -9.36 -11.46 -15.24
C GLU A 146 -10.61 -10.73 -15.76
N ASN A 147 -11.64 -11.46 -16.19
CA ASN A 147 -12.90 -10.86 -16.62
C ASN A 147 -13.60 -10.12 -15.49
N GLU A 148 -13.71 -10.74 -14.30
CA GLU A 148 -14.29 -10.09 -13.12
C GLU A 148 -13.51 -8.82 -12.70
N LYS A 149 -12.17 -8.81 -12.87
CA LYS A 149 -11.37 -7.60 -12.65
C LYS A 149 -11.71 -6.49 -13.65
N VAL A 150 -11.86 -6.83 -14.92
CA VAL A 150 -12.23 -5.86 -15.95
C VAL A 150 -13.62 -5.26 -15.67
N GLU A 151 -14.60 -6.09 -15.35
CA GLU A 151 -15.95 -5.64 -14.96
C GLU A 151 -15.92 -4.77 -13.71
N PHE A 152 -15.10 -5.16 -12.72
CA PHE A 152 -14.91 -4.40 -11.49
C PHE A 152 -14.34 -2.99 -11.77
N LEU A 153 -13.36 -2.89 -12.66
CA LEU A 153 -12.77 -1.61 -13.05
C LEU A 153 -13.70 -0.75 -13.92
N GLN A 154 -14.52 -1.38 -14.71
CA GLN A 154 -15.49 -0.67 -15.56
C GLN A 154 -16.46 0.18 -14.73
N LYS A 155 -16.80 -0.25 -13.51
CA LYS A 155 -17.68 0.50 -12.60
C LYS A 155 -17.14 1.87 -12.19
N PHE A 156 -15.83 2.07 -12.19
CA PHE A 156 -15.24 3.40 -11.96
C PHE A 156 -15.54 4.40 -13.07
N LYS A 157 -15.72 3.91 -14.29
CA LYS A 157 -16.09 4.74 -15.45
C LYS A 157 -17.59 5.05 -15.47
N GLU A 158 -18.41 4.12 -15.00
CA GLU A 158 -19.87 4.19 -15.02
C GLU A 158 -20.45 5.00 -13.86
N ASN A 159 -19.72 5.09 -12.74
CA ASN A 159 -20.21 5.73 -11.53
C ASN A 159 -19.40 7.00 -11.21
N ARG A 160 -20.05 7.88 -10.42
CA ARG A 160 -19.44 9.10 -9.85
C ARG A 160 -19.60 9.18 -8.32
N ASN A 161 -19.96 8.06 -7.70
CA ASN A 161 -20.18 7.91 -6.26
C ASN A 161 -19.85 6.49 -5.79
N LEU A 162 -18.84 5.87 -6.42
CA LEU A 162 -18.43 4.50 -6.14
C LEU A 162 -17.46 4.44 -4.97
N ILE A 163 -17.75 3.58 -4.00
CA ILE A 163 -16.84 3.24 -2.91
C ILE A 163 -16.39 1.80 -3.09
N VAL A 164 -15.11 1.61 -3.31
CA VAL A 164 -14.49 0.29 -3.48
C VAL A 164 -13.72 -0.09 -2.22
N LEU A 165 -14.10 -1.20 -1.60
CA LEU A 165 -13.30 -1.81 -0.54
C LEU A 165 -12.40 -2.87 -1.13
N CYS A 166 -11.09 -2.77 -0.88
CA CYS A 166 -10.11 -3.75 -1.36
C CYS A 166 -8.99 -3.96 -0.34
N VAL A 167 -8.21 -5.03 -0.52
CA VAL A 167 -7.08 -5.34 0.37
C VAL A 167 -5.80 -4.67 -0.14
N MET A 168 -5.05 -4.07 0.77
CA MET A 168 -3.76 -3.45 0.51
C MET A 168 -2.75 -4.46 -0.07
N GLY A 169 -2.08 -4.08 -1.17
CA GLY A 169 -1.12 -4.95 -1.85
C GLY A 169 -1.77 -6.09 -2.66
N GLY A 170 -3.10 -6.05 -2.83
CA GLY A 170 -3.81 -6.92 -3.77
C GLY A 170 -3.79 -6.36 -5.20
N MET A 171 -4.54 -7.02 -6.09
CA MET A 171 -4.61 -6.71 -7.53
C MET A 171 -4.96 -5.25 -7.86
N PHE A 172 -5.65 -4.55 -6.95
CA PHE A 172 -6.02 -3.15 -7.14
C PHE A 172 -4.97 -2.15 -6.66
N SER A 173 -3.87 -2.64 -6.08
CA SER A 173 -2.70 -1.81 -5.74
C SER A 173 -1.73 -1.64 -6.91
N GLU A 174 -1.83 -2.46 -7.96
CA GLU A 174 -0.95 -2.44 -9.13
C GLU A 174 -1.77 -2.54 -10.43
N GLY A 175 -1.23 -2.00 -11.52
CA GLY A 175 -1.81 -2.17 -12.87
C GLY A 175 -3.15 -1.49 -13.14
N ILE A 176 -3.64 -0.58 -12.27
CA ILE A 176 -4.88 0.16 -12.50
C ILE A 176 -4.55 1.59 -12.92
N ASP A 177 -5.24 2.07 -13.94
CA ASP A 177 -5.19 3.47 -14.39
C ASP A 177 -6.59 4.05 -14.41
N LEU A 178 -6.85 5.01 -13.51
CA LEU A 178 -8.15 5.64 -13.30
C LEU A 178 -7.98 7.18 -13.29
N PRO A 179 -7.78 7.80 -14.46
CA PRO A 179 -7.52 9.22 -14.56
C PRO A 179 -8.76 10.08 -14.25
N GLY A 180 -8.49 11.30 -13.76
CA GLY A 180 -9.51 12.32 -13.53
C GLY A 180 -10.57 11.90 -12.52
N GLU A 181 -11.82 12.16 -12.85
CA GLU A 181 -12.97 11.86 -11.97
C GLU A 181 -13.25 10.37 -11.77
N GLN A 182 -12.54 9.48 -12.46
CA GLN A 182 -12.70 8.04 -12.25
C GLN A 182 -12.22 7.64 -10.85
N LEU A 183 -11.26 8.39 -10.25
CA LEU A 183 -10.82 8.18 -8.88
C LEU A 183 -10.38 9.50 -8.26
N ILE A 184 -11.17 10.04 -7.35
CA ILE A 184 -10.84 11.31 -6.66
C ILE A 184 -10.21 11.13 -5.30
N GLY A 185 -10.22 9.92 -4.73
CA GLY A 185 -9.62 9.74 -3.43
C GLY A 185 -9.32 8.31 -3.04
N ALA A 186 -8.41 8.18 -2.07
CA ALA A 186 -8.05 6.91 -1.46
C ALA A 186 -8.09 7.03 0.06
N VAL A 187 -8.56 5.97 0.71
CA VAL A 187 -8.47 5.78 2.16
C VAL A 187 -7.56 4.60 2.44
N ILE A 188 -6.58 4.79 3.31
CA ILE A 188 -5.60 3.77 3.67
C ILE A 188 -5.74 3.45 5.15
N ILE A 189 -6.19 2.22 5.46
CA ILE A 189 -6.39 1.75 6.82
C ILE A 189 -5.19 0.90 7.24
N GLY A 190 -4.44 1.41 8.21
CA GLY A 190 -3.21 0.77 8.70
C GLY A 190 -1.97 1.18 7.90
N VAL A 191 -0.85 0.52 8.17
CA VAL A 191 0.48 0.85 7.62
C VAL A 191 0.97 -0.16 6.58
N GLY A 192 0.06 -0.88 5.94
CA GLY A 192 0.35 -1.73 4.79
C GLY A 192 1.23 -2.95 5.05
N TYR A 193 1.46 -3.35 6.31
CA TYR A 193 2.33 -4.47 6.64
C TYR A 193 2.01 -5.73 5.85
N PRO A 194 3.01 -6.43 5.33
CA PRO A 194 2.86 -7.79 4.86
C PRO A 194 2.26 -8.71 5.95
N LYS A 195 1.67 -9.81 5.52
CA LYS A 195 1.24 -10.86 6.45
C LYS A 195 2.45 -11.38 7.23
N VAL A 196 2.24 -11.69 8.52
CA VAL A 196 3.23 -12.42 9.30
C VAL A 196 3.26 -13.86 8.79
N ASP A 197 4.35 -14.24 8.16
CA ASP A 197 4.62 -15.57 7.62
C ASP A 197 6.08 -15.96 7.83
N VAL A 198 6.40 -17.20 7.49
CA VAL A 198 7.76 -17.75 7.69
C VAL A 198 8.81 -16.98 6.90
N GLU A 199 8.48 -16.57 5.66
CA GLU A 199 9.41 -15.84 4.80
C GLU A 199 9.76 -14.46 5.39
N ASN A 200 8.76 -13.69 5.85
CA ASN A 200 8.99 -12.39 6.46
C ASN A 200 9.73 -12.48 7.80
N GLU A 201 9.47 -13.52 8.61
CA GLU A 201 10.22 -13.75 9.85
C GLU A 201 11.68 -14.12 9.55
N ILE A 202 11.96 -14.91 8.51
CA ILE A 202 13.33 -15.22 8.08
C ILE A 202 14.06 -13.95 7.62
N ILE A 203 13.39 -13.06 6.84
CA ILE A 203 13.98 -11.78 6.46
C ILE A 203 14.29 -10.95 7.70
N LYS A 204 13.35 -10.86 8.63
CA LYS A 204 13.52 -10.11 9.87
C LYS A 204 14.73 -10.62 10.67
N ASP A 205 14.85 -11.92 10.84
CA ASP A 205 15.95 -12.53 11.60
C ASP A 205 17.29 -12.36 10.88
N PHE A 206 17.31 -12.46 9.55
CA PHE A 206 18.51 -12.28 8.73
C PHE A 206 19.13 -10.88 8.88
N TYR A 207 18.30 -9.83 8.84
CA TYR A 207 18.75 -8.43 8.93
C TYR A 207 18.86 -7.92 10.39
N GLY A 208 18.58 -8.73 11.39
CA GLY A 208 18.79 -8.45 12.81
C GLY A 208 18.12 -7.16 13.28
N LYS A 209 18.89 -6.18 13.73
CA LYS A 209 18.36 -4.90 14.24
C LYS A 209 17.51 -4.12 13.24
N ASP A 210 17.81 -4.22 11.96
CA ASP A 210 17.07 -3.55 10.88
C ASP A 210 15.98 -4.45 10.28
N GLY A 211 15.91 -5.71 10.73
CA GLY A 211 15.09 -6.74 10.11
C GLY A 211 13.60 -6.46 10.12
N TYR A 212 13.08 -5.84 11.19
CA TYR A 212 11.68 -5.44 11.23
C TYR A 212 11.34 -4.38 10.16
N ASP A 213 12.25 -3.46 9.91
CA ASP A 213 12.08 -2.44 8.89
C ASP A 213 12.10 -3.05 7.48
N TYR A 214 13.01 -3.98 7.25
CA TYR A 214 13.17 -4.69 5.97
C TYR A 214 11.99 -5.63 5.67
N ALA A 215 11.52 -6.38 6.67
CA ALA A 215 10.45 -7.35 6.49
C ALA A 215 9.04 -6.72 6.44
N TYR A 216 8.83 -5.63 7.18
CA TYR A 216 7.48 -5.11 7.41
C TYR A 216 7.29 -3.64 7.06
N ILE A 217 8.15 -2.74 7.58
CA ILE A 217 7.89 -1.30 7.46
C ILE A 217 8.08 -0.83 6.02
N TYR A 218 9.24 -1.08 5.42
CA TYR A 218 9.54 -0.60 4.07
C TYR A 218 8.62 -1.20 3.01
N PRO A 219 8.37 -2.51 3.00
CA PRO A 219 7.36 -3.08 2.09
C PRO A 219 5.95 -2.51 2.33
N GLY A 220 5.58 -2.25 3.59
CA GLY A 220 4.31 -1.63 3.95
C GLY A 220 4.17 -0.23 3.38
N ILE A 221 5.16 0.63 3.58
CA ILE A 221 5.19 2.01 3.07
C ILE A 221 5.12 2.03 1.55
N ASN A 222 5.81 1.11 0.87
CA ASN A 222 5.73 1.01 -0.60
C ASN A 222 4.30 0.72 -1.08
N LYS A 223 3.61 -0.22 -0.44
CA LYS A 223 2.20 -0.51 -0.77
C LYS A 223 1.30 0.71 -0.59
N ILE A 224 1.53 1.49 0.47
CA ILE A 224 0.78 2.73 0.75
C ILE A 224 1.05 3.76 -0.35
N GLN A 225 2.30 3.96 -0.72
CA GLN A 225 2.67 4.90 -1.79
C GLN A 225 2.08 4.47 -3.14
N GLN A 226 2.10 3.19 -3.45
CA GLN A 226 1.47 2.65 -4.66
C GLN A 226 -0.05 2.86 -4.65
N GLY A 227 -0.73 2.58 -3.53
CA GLY A 227 -2.17 2.77 -3.39
C GLY A 227 -2.59 4.24 -3.51
N ALA A 228 -1.94 5.13 -2.77
CA ALA A 228 -2.22 6.57 -2.83
C ALA A 228 -1.81 7.20 -4.16
N GLY A 229 -0.74 6.72 -4.80
CA GLY A 229 -0.27 7.18 -6.11
C GLY A 229 -1.25 6.92 -7.26
N ARG A 230 -2.37 6.22 -6.99
CA ARG A 230 -3.46 6.04 -7.98
C ARG A 230 -4.34 7.27 -8.14
N VAL A 231 -4.34 8.16 -7.16
CA VAL A 231 -5.27 9.31 -7.10
C VAL A 231 -4.86 10.43 -8.04
N ILE A 232 -3.55 10.65 -8.27
CA ILE A 232 -3.04 11.66 -9.19
C ILE A 232 -2.28 10.96 -10.33
N ARG A 233 -2.74 11.13 -11.57
CA ARG A 233 -2.19 10.52 -12.78
C ARG A 233 -1.78 11.54 -13.84
N THR A 234 -2.48 12.67 -13.86
CA THR A 234 -2.24 13.76 -14.80
C THR A 234 -2.00 15.06 -14.05
N GLU A 235 -1.49 16.08 -14.74
CA GLU A 235 -1.23 17.41 -14.16
C GLU A 235 -2.51 18.13 -13.72
N SER A 236 -3.64 17.77 -14.32
CA SER A 236 -4.95 18.35 -14.01
C SER A 236 -5.71 17.61 -12.90
N ASP A 237 -5.30 16.39 -12.55
CA ASP A 237 -5.97 15.61 -11.53
C ASP A 237 -5.90 16.29 -10.17
N LYS A 238 -7.00 16.22 -9.44
CA LYS A 238 -7.08 16.64 -8.04
C LYS A 238 -7.56 15.46 -7.23
N GLY A 239 -7.00 15.30 -6.05
CA GLY A 239 -7.39 14.18 -5.24
C GLY A 239 -7.10 14.35 -3.76
N ARG A 240 -7.62 13.41 -3.00
CA ARG A 240 -7.53 13.43 -1.54
C ARG A 240 -7.19 12.04 -1.01
N VAL A 241 -6.32 11.99 -0.01
CA VAL A 241 -5.88 10.76 0.65
C VAL A 241 -6.14 10.87 2.14
N LEU A 242 -6.81 9.87 2.72
CA LEU A 242 -6.99 9.74 4.16
C LEU A 242 -6.16 8.56 4.67
N LEU A 243 -5.20 8.84 5.53
CA LEU A 243 -4.41 7.85 6.26
C LEU A 243 -5.06 7.60 7.63
N ILE A 244 -5.36 6.35 7.97
CA ILE A 244 -5.96 5.97 9.25
C ILE A 244 -5.04 5.03 10.00
N ASP A 245 -4.16 5.57 10.83
CA ASP A 245 -3.35 4.84 11.81
C ASP A 245 -2.58 5.83 12.69
N ASP A 246 -2.46 5.55 14.00
CA ASP A 246 -1.73 6.40 14.94
C ASP A 246 -0.21 6.41 14.71
N ARG A 247 0.33 5.37 14.08
CA ARG A 247 1.76 5.25 13.78
C ARG A 247 2.27 6.33 12.83
N TYR A 248 1.45 6.83 11.93
CA TYR A 248 1.86 7.91 11.01
C TYR A 248 2.23 9.22 11.71
N ALA A 249 1.75 9.42 12.95
CA ALA A 249 2.11 10.57 13.77
C ALA A 249 3.47 10.42 14.49
N THR A 250 4.15 9.28 14.37
CA THR A 250 5.47 9.05 14.96
C THR A 250 6.59 9.45 13.99
N ASP A 251 7.73 9.90 14.50
CA ASP A 251 8.88 10.33 13.69
C ASP A 251 9.34 9.26 12.70
N LYS A 252 9.30 7.98 13.12
CA LYS A 252 9.71 6.86 12.28
C LYS A 252 8.86 6.78 11.01
N TYR A 253 7.54 6.87 11.12
CA TYR A 253 6.64 6.73 9.95
C TYR A 253 6.51 8.04 9.18
N SER A 254 6.46 9.18 9.86
CA SER A 254 6.38 10.49 9.20
C SER A 254 7.59 10.74 8.29
N SER A 255 8.78 10.28 8.68
CA SER A 255 9.99 10.39 7.85
C SER A 255 9.96 9.54 6.58
N LEU A 256 9.10 8.51 6.51
CA LEU A 256 8.94 7.61 5.37
C LEU A 256 7.83 8.06 4.40
N ILE A 257 6.99 9.00 4.82
CA ILE A 257 5.94 9.57 3.96
C ILE A 257 6.56 10.50 2.92
N PRO A 258 6.12 10.46 1.66
CA PRO A 258 6.61 11.36 0.62
C PRO A 258 6.42 12.84 0.99
N ARG A 259 7.43 13.66 0.72
CA ARG A 259 7.40 15.10 1.03
C ARG A 259 6.29 15.85 0.29
N GLU A 260 5.91 15.38 -0.87
CA GLU A 260 4.83 15.90 -1.70
C GLU A 260 3.44 15.71 -1.09
N TRP A 261 3.29 14.83 -0.07
CA TRP A 261 2.04 14.64 0.66
C TRP A 261 1.83 15.68 1.78
N TYR A 262 2.85 16.47 2.08
CA TYR A 262 2.75 17.52 3.09
C TYR A 262 2.23 18.85 2.50
N PRO A 263 1.41 19.61 3.25
CA PRO A 263 1.04 19.36 4.65
C PRO A 263 0.01 18.24 4.79
N ILE A 264 0.16 17.43 5.87
CA ILE A 264 -0.82 16.42 6.24
C ILE A 264 -1.75 17.05 7.29
N ASN A 265 -3.02 17.18 6.94
CA ASN A 265 -4.03 17.79 7.80
C ASN A 265 -4.56 16.78 8.82
N LYS A 266 -4.80 17.19 10.04
CA LYS A 266 -5.46 16.36 11.05
C LYS A 266 -6.92 16.18 10.69
N TYR A 267 -7.40 14.93 10.77
CA TYR A 267 -8.76 14.56 10.40
C TYR A 267 -9.53 13.93 11.57
#